data_5827fb98f1f2f9ee73d05ecb99e67edb
#
_entry.id   5827fb98f1f2f9ee73d05ecb99e67edb
#
_cell.length_a   1.000
_cell.length_b   1.000
_cell.length_c   1.000
_cell.angle_alpha   90.00
_cell.angle_beta   90.00
_cell.angle_gamma   90.00
#
_symmetry.space_group_name_H-M   'P 1'
#
loop_
_entity.id
_entity.type
_entity.pdbx_description
1 polymer ?
#
loop_
_entity_poly.entity_id
_entity_poly.type
_entity_poly.pdbx_seq_one_letter_code
_entity_poly.pdbx_strand_id
1 'polypeptide(L)'
;VITGTTTTQSPQFDVDIREIRKHYDRLSIFYRLLWGEHIHHGYWENGEAIGRAQIRLMEKLAEKARIPCGATVLDIGCGLGGSVLWLAEEYDCRVTGLTISPVQAQMASRRARRKGLNNRVRFLVEDANAWLPQSETVDAIWIMESSEHFRDKPNFFERCTTALKPGGVLAICAWLRGKRSADAKGAKLVETIGRAMLSASLDTLDQYVDWIRQAGLIVATAEDITANVAPTWEYCSRMAQRWPMPWLTPLADRPTRQFLRSFPLMNEAYATGAMAFGLFVARKPSRVG
;
A
#
# COMPACT_ATOMS: atom_id res chain seq x y z
N VAL A 1 -1.80 32.98 -22.20
CA VAL A 1 -0.54 32.21 -22.24
C VAL A 1 -0.75 31.01 -21.34
N ILE A 2 -1.09 29.87 -21.93
CA ILE A 2 -1.27 28.61 -21.23
C ILE A 2 0.13 28.00 -21.05
N THR A 3 0.70 28.12 -19.85
CA THR A 3 1.93 27.40 -19.50
C THR A 3 1.61 25.93 -19.41
N GLY A 4 1.99 25.17 -20.44
CA GLY A 4 1.90 23.72 -20.44
C GLY A 4 2.76 23.15 -19.31
N THR A 5 2.11 22.56 -18.31
CA THR A 5 2.74 21.70 -17.32
C THR A 5 3.23 20.46 -18.05
N THR A 6 4.53 20.37 -18.28
CA THR A 6 5.19 19.16 -18.75
C THR A 6 4.98 18.09 -17.68
N THR A 7 4.01 17.23 -17.86
CA THR A 7 3.81 16.02 -17.05
C THR A 7 5.02 15.11 -17.35
N THR A 8 6.04 15.17 -16.51
CA THR A 8 7.14 14.20 -16.59
C THR A 8 6.56 12.83 -16.34
N GLN A 9 6.60 11.97 -17.35
CA GLN A 9 6.14 10.57 -17.21
C GLN A 9 6.84 9.93 -16.03
N SER A 10 6.07 9.20 -15.22
CA SER A 10 6.61 8.43 -14.11
C SER A 10 7.58 7.37 -14.60
N PRO A 11 8.68 7.10 -13.88
CA PRO A 11 9.54 6.00 -14.21
C PRO A 11 8.74 4.71 -14.11
N GLN A 12 8.59 4.03 -15.24
CA GLN A 12 7.98 2.71 -15.31
C GLN A 12 9.08 1.66 -15.17
N PHE A 13 8.87 0.69 -14.29
CA PHE A 13 9.77 -0.43 -14.12
C PHE A 13 9.15 -1.65 -14.79
N ASP A 14 9.96 -2.34 -15.61
CA ASP A 14 9.51 -3.61 -16.22
C ASP A 14 9.58 -4.72 -15.15
N VAL A 15 8.49 -4.90 -14.44
CA VAL A 15 8.34 -5.90 -13.38
C VAL A 15 7.22 -6.86 -13.78
N ASP A 16 7.55 -8.15 -13.91
CA ASP A 16 6.55 -9.19 -14.19
C ASP A 16 5.72 -9.48 -12.93
N ILE A 17 4.40 -9.51 -13.06
CA ILE A 17 3.47 -9.86 -11.98
C ILE A 17 3.80 -11.23 -11.34
N ARG A 18 4.36 -12.16 -12.12
CA ARG A 18 4.80 -13.47 -11.63
C ARG A 18 6.01 -13.35 -10.70
N GLU A 19 6.87 -12.36 -10.90
CA GLU A 19 8.00 -12.09 -10.00
C GLU A 19 7.52 -11.48 -8.69
N ILE A 20 6.56 -10.53 -8.74
CA ILE A 20 5.92 -9.98 -7.54
C ILE A 20 5.26 -11.10 -6.74
N ARG A 21 4.47 -11.96 -7.39
CA ARG A 21 3.84 -13.12 -6.74
C ARG A 21 4.85 -14.05 -6.09
N LYS A 22 5.91 -14.44 -6.81
CA LYS A 22 6.98 -15.30 -6.28
C LYS A 22 7.69 -14.68 -5.07
N HIS A 23 7.93 -13.38 -5.12
CA HIS A 23 8.52 -12.63 -4.00
C HIS A 23 7.65 -12.76 -2.75
N TYR A 24 6.35 -12.43 -2.86
CA TYR A 24 5.43 -12.52 -1.72
C TYR A 24 5.20 -13.96 -1.26
N ASP A 25 5.06 -14.94 -2.18
CA ASP A 25 4.91 -16.35 -1.80
C ASP A 25 6.10 -16.85 -0.96
N ARG A 26 7.33 -16.43 -1.31
CA ARG A 26 8.55 -16.84 -0.60
C ARG A 26 8.77 -16.09 0.71
N LEU A 27 8.54 -14.80 0.71
CA LEU A 27 8.90 -13.93 1.82
C LEU A 27 7.79 -13.72 2.84
N SER A 28 6.57 -14.21 2.61
CA SER A 28 5.43 -13.99 3.51
C SER A 28 5.69 -14.46 4.95
N ILE A 29 6.35 -15.61 5.15
CA ILE A 29 6.72 -16.10 6.48
C ILE A 29 7.76 -15.16 7.11
N PHE A 30 8.74 -14.72 6.33
CA PHE A 30 9.81 -13.83 6.77
C PHE A 30 9.25 -12.44 7.12
N TYR A 31 8.38 -11.90 6.28
CA TYR A 31 7.65 -10.66 6.57
C TYR A 31 6.88 -10.76 7.89
N ARG A 32 6.17 -11.86 8.11
CA ARG A 32 5.43 -12.08 9.35
C ARG A 32 6.33 -12.12 10.58
N LEU A 33 7.51 -12.69 10.48
CA LEU A 33 8.47 -12.76 11.60
C LEU A 33 9.12 -11.41 11.90
N LEU A 34 9.38 -10.58 10.88
CA LEU A 34 10.06 -9.29 11.04
C LEU A 34 9.11 -8.12 11.25
N TRP A 35 8.01 -8.07 10.51
CA TRP A 35 7.01 -7.00 10.55
C TRP A 35 5.77 -7.32 11.36
N GLY A 36 5.55 -8.59 11.71
CA GLY A 36 4.34 -9.01 12.41
C GLY A 36 3.16 -9.25 11.46
N GLU A 37 1.99 -8.75 11.85
CA GLU A 37 0.73 -9.02 11.14
C GLU A 37 0.45 -8.05 9.99
N HIS A 38 1.13 -6.90 9.97
CA HIS A 38 0.92 -5.80 9.03
C HIS A 38 2.20 -5.54 8.23
N ILE A 39 2.13 -5.73 6.91
CA ILE A 39 3.28 -5.50 6.02
C ILE A 39 3.15 -4.12 5.39
N HIS A 40 3.20 -3.08 6.21
CA HIS A 40 3.17 -1.69 5.80
C HIS A 40 3.87 -0.80 6.81
N HIS A 41 4.07 0.48 6.48
CA HIS A 41 4.65 1.47 7.38
C HIS A 41 3.84 1.63 8.67
N GLY A 42 4.49 2.13 9.69
CA GLY A 42 3.84 2.67 10.88
C GLY A 42 3.67 4.19 10.77
N TYR A 43 2.69 4.75 11.46
CA TYR A 43 2.57 6.17 11.73
C TYR A 43 3.12 6.42 13.14
N TRP A 44 4.24 7.12 13.20
CA TRP A 44 5.01 7.33 14.43
C TRP A 44 4.78 8.74 14.97
N GLU A 45 4.46 8.83 16.26
CA GLU A 45 4.31 10.10 16.98
C GLU A 45 5.26 10.18 18.18
N ASN A 46 5.41 9.10 18.95
CA ASN A 46 6.08 9.12 20.25
C ASN A 46 7.07 7.94 20.43
N GLY A 47 7.63 7.37 19.38
CA GLY A 47 8.59 6.26 19.48
C GLY A 47 7.97 4.94 19.93
N GLU A 48 6.72 4.71 19.61
CA GLU A 48 5.96 3.51 19.93
C GLU A 48 6.54 2.24 19.29
N ALA A 49 6.11 1.07 19.75
CA ALA A 49 6.44 -0.20 19.12
C ALA A 49 5.86 -0.26 17.69
N ILE A 50 6.58 -0.93 16.76
CA ILE A 50 6.21 -1.03 15.34
C ILE A 50 4.75 -1.47 15.13
N GLY A 51 4.28 -2.49 15.86
CA GLY A 51 2.90 -2.97 15.72
C GLY A 51 1.86 -1.91 16.10
N ARG A 52 2.14 -1.05 17.11
CA ARG A 52 1.24 0.06 17.46
C ARG A 52 1.29 1.17 16.40
N ALA A 53 2.47 1.49 15.89
CA ALA A 53 2.62 2.47 14.82
C ALA A 53 1.89 2.03 13.53
N GLN A 54 1.94 0.73 13.19
CA GLN A 54 1.20 0.17 12.06
C GLN A 54 -0.32 0.28 12.24
N ILE A 55 -0.84 -0.08 13.42
CA ILE A 55 -2.25 0.10 13.73
C ILE A 55 -2.63 1.59 13.65
N ARG A 56 -1.77 2.49 14.14
CA ARG A 56 -2.03 3.93 14.08
C ARG A 56 -2.13 4.46 12.65
N LEU A 57 -1.35 3.94 11.70
CA LEU A 57 -1.50 4.31 10.29
C LEU A 57 -2.88 3.93 9.76
N MET A 58 -3.37 2.73 10.09
CA MET A 58 -4.73 2.30 9.72
C MET A 58 -5.80 3.16 10.40
N GLU A 59 -5.65 3.47 11.69
CA GLU A 59 -6.55 4.37 12.43
C GLU A 59 -6.64 5.74 11.75
N LYS A 60 -5.48 6.36 11.41
CA LYS A 60 -5.43 7.66 10.72
C LYS A 60 -6.15 7.64 9.38
N LEU A 61 -5.93 6.58 8.58
CA LEU A 61 -6.60 6.44 7.29
C LEU A 61 -8.10 6.22 7.46
N ALA A 62 -8.53 5.35 8.38
CA ALA A 62 -9.95 5.06 8.63
C ALA A 62 -10.71 6.27 9.19
N GLU A 63 -10.09 7.03 10.09
CA GLU A 63 -10.64 8.27 10.65
C GLU A 63 -10.90 9.31 9.55
N LYS A 64 -9.88 9.58 8.71
CA LYS A 64 -10.01 10.53 7.59
C LYS A 64 -11.02 10.05 6.54
N ALA A 65 -11.05 8.76 6.26
CA ALA A 65 -12.01 8.15 5.36
C ALA A 65 -13.42 8.10 5.94
N ARG A 66 -13.56 8.22 7.26
CA ARG A 66 -14.85 8.05 7.98
C ARG A 66 -15.53 6.75 7.57
N ILE A 67 -14.78 5.63 7.71
CA ILE A 67 -15.30 4.31 7.38
C ILE A 67 -16.53 4.01 8.25
N PRO A 68 -17.71 3.74 7.65
CA PRO A 68 -18.91 3.45 8.42
C PRO A 68 -18.79 2.08 9.13
N CYS A 69 -19.32 1.98 10.34
CA CYS A 69 -19.48 0.68 11.00
C CYS A 69 -20.40 -0.23 10.15
N GLY A 70 -20.01 -1.49 9.98
CA GLY A 70 -20.75 -2.46 9.17
C GLY A 70 -20.59 -2.32 7.65
N ALA A 71 -19.71 -1.43 7.19
CA ALA A 71 -19.47 -1.19 5.76
C ALA A 71 -19.01 -2.45 5.02
N THR A 72 -19.40 -2.54 3.74
CA THR A 72 -18.81 -3.50 2.80
C THR A 72 -17.54 -2.91 2.21
N VAL A 73 -16.38 -3.50 2.53
CA VAL A 73 -15.06 -2.98 2.14
C VAL A 73 -14.36 -3.94 1.19
N LEU A 74 -13.68 -3.38 0.18
CA LEU A 74 -12.74 -4.10 -0.67
C LEU A 74 -11.32 -3.63 -0.34
N ASP A 75 -10.47 -4.53 0.18
CA ASP A 75 -9.05 -4.27 0.45
C ASP A 75 -8.22 -4.81 -0.71
N ILE A 76 -7.63 -3.91 -1.51
CA ILE A 76 -6.90 -4.26 -2.73
C ILE A 76 -5.40 -4.33 -2.44
N GLY A 77 -4.84 -5.54 -2.57
CA GLY A 77 -3.48 -5.84 -2.15
C GLY A 77 -3.37 -6.14 -0.65
N CYS A 78 -4.34 -6.85 -0.11
CA CYS A 78 -4.50 -7.10 1.33
C CYS A 78 -3.36 -7.86 2.01
N GLY A 79 -2.40 -8.39 1.27
CA GLY A 79 -1.26 -9.12 1.80
C GLY A 79 -1.67 -10.25 2.76
N LEU A 80 -1.10 -10.28 3.97
CA LEU A 80 -1.42 -11.25 5.02
C LEU A 80 -2.78 -11.01 5.71
N GLY A 81 -3.59 -10.08 5.18
CA GLY A 81 -4.92 -9.79 5.69
C GLY A 81 -4.95 -8.97 6.98
N GLY A 82 -3.89 -8.24 7.31
CA GLY A 82 -3.82 -7.42 8.52
C GLY A 82 -4.94 -6.39 8.57
N SER A 83 -5.06 -5.54 7.54
CA SER A 83 -6.11 -4.52 7.43
C SER A 83 -7.51 -5.13 7.35
N VAL A 84 -7.67 -6.24 6.59
CA VAL A 84 -8.95 -6.95 6.45
C VAL A 84 -9.50 -7.38 7.81
N LEU A 85 -8.66 -8.03 8.63
CA LEU A 85 -9.06 -8.51 9.95
C LEU A 85 -9.31 -7.34 10.90
N TRP A 86 -8.46 -6.32 10.88
CA TRP A 86 -8.60 -5.13 11.71
C TRP A 86 -9.89 -4.35 11.41
N LEU A 87 -10.23 -4.11 10.12
CA LEU A 87 -11.48 -3.47 9.73
C LEU A 87 -12.71 -4.27 10.16
N ALA A 88 -12.63 -5.60 10.11
CA ALA A 88 -13.72 -6.45 10.55
C ALA A 88 -13.89 -6.48 12.08
N GLU A 89 -12.81 -6.35 12.84
CA GLU A 89 -12.83 -6.31 14.31
C GLU A 89 -13.25 -4.94 14.86
N GLU A 90 -12.59 -3.87 14.36
CA GLU A 90 -12.77 -2.54 14.94
C GLU A 90 -13.98 -1.77 14.38
N TYR A 91 -14.36 -2.04 13.12
CA TYR A 91 -15.46 -1.34 12.44
C TYR A 91 -16.63 -2.25 12.07
N ASP A 92 -16.64 -3.50 12.51
CA ASP A 92 -17.69 -4.47 12.18
C ASP A 92 -17.89 -4.68 10.66
N CYS A 93 -16.89 -4.35 9.86
CA CYS A 93 -16.98 -4.36 8.40
C CYS A 93 -17.09 -5.79 7.83
N ARG A 94 -17.74 -5.89 6.67
CA ARG A 94 -17.64 -7.07 5.80
C ARG A 94 -16.57 -6.79 4.76
N VAL A 95 -15.44 -7.52 4.84
CA VAL A 95 -14.26 -7.20 4.04
C VAL A 95 -13.92 -8.31 3.06
N THR A 96 -13.75 -7.94 1.79
CA THR A 96 -13.12 -8.79 0.78
C THR A 96 -11.71 -8.31 0.55
N GLY A 97 -10.70 -9.16 0.81
CA GLY A 97 -9.30 -8.87 0.52
C GLY A 97 -8.87 -9.51 -0.80
N LEU A 98 -8.26 -8.72 -1.69
CA LEU A 98 -7.61 -9.22 -2.91
C LEU A 98 -6.10 -9.31 -2.69
N THR A 99 -5.49 -10.42 -3.08
CA THR A 99 -4.04 -10.60 -3.15
C THR A 99 -3.66 -11.47 -4.33
N ILE A 100 -2.49 -11.23 -4.94
CA ILE A 100 -1.97 -12.10 -6.00
C ILE A 100 -1.34 -13.39 -5.47
N SER A 101 -1.09 -13.48 -4.16
CA SER A 101 -0.39 -14.59 -3.52
C SER A 101 -1.37 -15.60 -2.90
N PRO A 102 -1.47 -16.83 -3.42
CA PRO A 102 -2.26 -17.88 -2.79
C PRO A 102 -1.73 -18.28 -1.41
N VAL A 103 -0.43 -18.10 -1.16
CA VAL A 103 0.18 -18.34 0.17
C VAL A 103 -0.36 -17.34 1.17
N GLN A 104 -0.38 -16.04 0.81
CA GLN A 104 -0.94 -14.98 1.67
C GLN A 104 -2.43 -15.19 1.91
N ALA A 105 -3.22 -15.46 0.87
CA ALA A 105 -4.66 -15.73 0.99
C ALA A 105 -4.94 -16.90 1.95
N GLN A 106 -4.16 -17.98 1.86
CA GLN A 106 -4.29 -19.13 2.76
C GLN A 106 -3.94 -18.77 4.21
N MET A 107 -2.84 -18.04 4.41
CA MET A 107 -2.41 -17.59 5.76
C MET A 107 -3.46 -16.65 6.37
N ALA A 108 -3.96 -15.68 5.61
CA ALA A 108 -5.00 -14.75 6.03
C ALA A 108 -6.32 -15.48 6.38
N SER A 109 -6.75 -16.43 5.54
CA SER A 109 -7.95 -17.23 5.80
C SER A 109 -7.83 -18.09 7.06
N ARG A 110 -6.64 -18.65 7.35
CA ARG A 110 -6.39 -19.39 8.61
C ARG A 110 -6.48 -18.47 9.82
N ARG A 111 -5.97 -17.23 9.71
CA ARG A 111 -6.07 -16.23 10.78
C ARG A 111 -7.52 -15.82 11.02
N ALA A 112 -8.28 -15.55 9.95
CA ALA A 112 -9.72 -15.23 10.05
C ALA A 112 -10.49 -16.31 10.82
N ARG A 113 -10.26 -17.59 10.48
CA ARG A 113 -10.91 -18.70 11.20
C ARG A 113 -10.53 -18.74 12.68
N ARG A 114 -9.25 -18.54 13.04
CA ARG A 114 -8.80 -18.53 14.45
C ARG A 114 -9.42 -17.39 15.25
N LYS A 115 -9.74 -16.27 14.59
CA LYS A 115 -10.39 -15.10 15.19
C LYS A 115 -11.92 -15.16 15.13
N GLY A 116 -12.52 -16.20 14.53
CA GLY A 116 -13.97 -16.32 14.36
C GLY A 116 -14.59 -15.36 13.35
N LEU A 117 -13.76 -14.79 12.43
CA LEU A 117 -14.18 -13.77 11.48
C LEU A 117 -14.52 -14.30 10.08
N ASN A 118 -14.53 -15.63 9.89
CA ASN A 118 -14.72 -16.27 8.59
C ASN A 118 -16.09 -16.02 7.94
N ASN A 119 -17.07 -15.53 8.67
CA ASN A 119 -18.38 -15.09 8.16
C ASN A 119 -18.42 -13.60 7.75
N ARG A 120 -17.41 -12.83 8.12
CA ARG A 120 -17.30 -11.40 7.79
C ARG A 120 -16.23 -11.09 6.76
N VAL A 121 -15.21 -11.95 6.63
CA VAL A 121 -14.08 -11.70 5.73
C VAL A 121 -13.89 -12.84 4.75
N ARG A 122 -13.45 -12.49 3.54
CA ARG A 122 -13.03 -13.46 2.52
C ARG A 122 -11.79 -12.97 1.81
N PHE A 123 -10.99 -13.89 1.31
CA PHE A 123 -9.75 -13.59 0.58
C PHE A 123 -9.81 -14.22 -0.81
N LEU A 124 -9.55 -13.42 -1.83
CA LEU A 124 -9.52 -13.83 -3.23
C LEU A 124 -8.11 -13.70 -3.78
N VAL A 125 -7.70 -14.70 -4.57
CA VAL A 125 -6.42 -14.65 -5.28
C VAL A 125 -6.68 -14.05 -6.65
N GLU A 126 -6.37 -12.76 -6.81
CA GLU A 126 -6.71 -11.99 -7.99
C GLU A 126 -5.70 -10.88 -8.24
N ASP A 127 -5.41 -10.59 -9.52
CA ASP A 127 -4.55 -9.49 -9.91
C ASP A 127 -5.35 -8.19 -10.02
N ALA A 128 -5.01 -7.21 -9.19
CA ALA A 128 -5.65 -5.90 -9.23
C ALA A 128 -5.51 -5.18 -10.58
N ASN A 129 -4.47 -5.49 -11.38
CA ASN A 129 -4.32 -4.91 -12.73
C ASN A 129 -5.36 -5.46 -13.73
N ALA A 130 -5.85 -6.69 -13.50
CA ALA A 130 -6.84 -7.36 -14.34
C ALA A 130 -8.24 -7.44 -13.70
N TRP A 131 -8.36 -7.02 -12.43
CA TRP A 131 -9.61 -7.08 -11.69
C TRP A 131 -10.72 -6.27 -12.37
N LEU A 132 -11.87 -6.92 -12.56
CA LEU A 132 -13.07 -6.32 -13.13
C LEU A 132 -14.14 -6.20 -12.03
N PRO A 133 -14.50 -4.99 -11.60
CA PRO A 133 -15.45 -4.80 -10.52
C PRO A 133 -16.89 -5.02 -10.96
N GLN A 134 -17.72 -5.49 -10.02
CA GLN A 134 -19.15 -5.31 -10.11
C GLN A 134 -19.49 -3.86 -9.71
N SER A 135 -20.42 -3.24 -10.46
CA SER A 135 -20.81 -1.84 -10.24
C SER A 135 -21.51 -1.66 -8.90
N GLU A 136 -21.12 -0.62 -8.18
CA GLU A 136 -21.81 -0.13 -6.97
C GLU A 136 -22.03 -1.18 -5.89
N THR A 137 -21.02 -2.00 -5.63
CA THR A 137 -21.12 -3.12 -4.68
C THR A 137 -20.50 -2.82 -3.32
N VAL A 138 -19.57 -1.85 -3.22
CA VAL A 138 -18.84 -1.58 -1.98
C VAL A 138 -19.03 -0.16 -1.47
N ASP A 139 -19.04 -0.03 -0.13
CA ASP A 139 -19.11 1.26 0.57
C ASP A 139 -17.73 1.91 0.64
N ALA A 140 -16.66 1.10 0.71
CA ALA A 140 -15.30 1.60 0.76
C ALA A 140 -14.34 0.70 -0.03
N ILE A 141 -13.31 1.33 -0.62
CA ILE A 141 -12.11 0.67 -1.13
C ILE A 141 -10.94 1.10 -0.27
N TRP A 142 -10.17 0.12 0.20
CA TRP A 142 -8.99 0.28 1.02
C TRP A 142 -7.75 -0.18 0.26
N ILE A 143 -6.70 0.65 0.24
CA ILE A 143 -5.45 0.36 -0.45
C ILE A 143 -4.31 0.78 0.48
N MET A 144 -3.63 -0.21 1.05
CA MET A 144 -2.52 0.03 1.96
C MET A 144 -1.23 -0.48 1.32
N GLU A 145 -0.45 0.44 0.73
CA GLU A 145 0.87 0.15 0.15
C GLU A 145 0.85 -1.01 -0.87
N SER A 146 -0.03 -0.92 -1.84
CA SER A 146 -0.11 -1.89 -2.92
C SER A 146 -0.21 -1.26 -4.32
N SER A 147 -0.61 0.01 -4.39
CA SER A 147 -0.79 0.72 -5.66
C SER A 147 0.51 0.95 -6.43
N GLU A 148 1.65 0.83 -5.79
CA GLU A 148 2.99 0.87 -6.39
C GLU A 148 3.22 -0.27 -7.40
N HIS A 149 2.47 -1.36 -7.27
CA HIS A 149 2.51 -2.51 -8.17
C HIS A 149 1.53 -2.40 -9.35
N PHE A 150 0.71 -1.33 -9.40
CA PHE A 150 -0.27 -1.17 -10.47
C PHE A 150 0.34 -0.39 -11.64
N ARG A 151 0.19 -0.96 -12.86
CA ARG A 151 0.80 -0.41 -14.08
C ARG A 151 0.01 0.76 -14.67
N ASP A 152 -1.30 0.62 -14.72
CA ASP A 152 -2.24 1.59 -15.29
C ASP A 152 -3.13 2.15 -14.17
N LYS A 153 -2.56 3.07 -13.39
CA LYS A 153 -3.29 3.68 -12.27
C LYS A 153 -4.51 4.51 -12.71
N PRO A 154 -4.48 5.29 -13.81
CA PRO A 154 -5.69 5.96 -14.29
C PRO A 154 -6.87 5.02 -14.47
N ASN A 155 -6.71 3.97 -15.28
CA ASN A 155 -7.76 2.96 -15.50
C ASN A 155 -8.10 2.20 -14.19
N PHE A 156 -7.13 1.95 -13.33
CA PHE A 156 -7.39 1.34 -12.03
C PHE A 156 -8.33 2.19 -11.17
N PHE A 157 -8.15 3.52 -11.12
CA PHE A 157 -9.05 4.41 -10.35
C PHE A 157 -10.44 4.51 -10.97
N GLU A 158 -10.59 4.44 -12.30
CA GLU A 158 -11.89 4.34 -12.97
C GLU A 158 -12.64 3.08 -12.52
N ARG A 159 -11.94 1.95 -12.44
CA ARG A 159 -12.50 0.69 -11.92
C ARG A 159 -12.89 0.80 -10.44
N CYS A 160 -12.10 1.49 -9.62
CA CYS A 160 -12.47 1.79 -8.24
C CYS A 160 -13.77 2.61 -8.17
N THR A 161 -13.90 3.64 -9.01
CA THR A 161 -15.12 4.45 -9.09
C THR A 161 -16.33 3.61 -9.49
N THR A 162 -16.16 2.67 -10.42
CA THR A 162 -17.22 1.74 -10.83
C THR A 162 -17.69 0.88 -9.66
N ALA A 163 -16.77 0.32 -8.87
CA ALA A 163 -17.10 -0.55 -7.74
C ALA A 163 -17.77 0.18 -6.56
N LEU A 164 -17.41 1.43 -6.34
CA LEU A 164 -17.95 2.23 -5.25
C LEU A 164 -19.43 2.56 -5.45
N LYS A 165 -20.22 2.39 -4.39
CA LYS A 165 -21.58 2.95 -4.32
C LYS A 165 -21.54 4.48 -4.38
N PRO A 166 -22.64 5.17 -4.80
CA PRO A 166 -22.76 6.61 -4.63
C PRO A 166 -22.49 7.01 -3.16
N GLY A 167 -21.66 8.02 -2.93
CA GLY A 167 -21.19 8.42 -1.59
C GLY A 167 -20.09 7.54 -1.00
N GLY A 168 -19.72 6.44 -1.67
CA GLY A 168 -18.66 5.52 -1.24
C GLY A 168 -17.28 6.18 -1.21
N VAL A 169 -16.34 5.60 -0.47
CA VAL A 169 -15.04 6.19 -0.19
C VAL A 169 -13.88 5.32 -0.71
N LEU A 170 -12.88 5.99 -1.30
CA LEU A 170 -11.57 5.44 -1.63
C LEU A 170 -10.56 5.96 -0.60
N ALA A 171 -9.86 5.05 0.07
CA ALA A 171 -8.87 5.32 1.10
C ALA A 171 -7.53 4.66 0.73
N ILE A 172 -6.46 5.46 0.60
CA ILE A 172 -5.16 5.00 0.10
C ILE A 172 -4.03 5.50 0.98
N CYS A 173 -3.07 4.61 1.28
CA CYS A 173 -1.70 4.96 1.64
C CYS A 173 -0.75 4.41 0.58
N ALA A 174 0.17 5.24 0.09
CA ALA A 174 1.05 4.88 -1.04
C ALA A 174 2.44 5.48 -0.92
N TRP A 175 3.43 4.75 -1.46
CA TRP A 175 4.78 5.27 -1.67
C TRP A 175 4.77 6.20 -2.88
N LEU A 176 5.49 7.30 -2.77
CA LEU A 176 5.51 8.34 -3.79
C LEU A 176 6.94 8.71 -4.18
N ARG A 177 7.08 9.25 -5.39
CA ARG A 177 8.23 10.06 -5.74
C ARG A 177 8.14 11.40 -5.01
N GLY A 178 9.20 11.75 -4.30
CA GLY A 178 9.33 13.05 -3.69
C GLY A 178 9.89 14.11 -4.67
N LYS A 179 9.93 15.36 -4.25
CA LYS A 179 10.38 16.50 -5.09
C LYS A 179 11.81 16.35 -5.58
N ARG A 180 12.69 15.76 -4.78
CA ARG A 180 14.11 15.56 -5.13
C ARG A 180 14.35 14.40 -6.11
N SER A 181 13.31 13.65 -6.47
CA SER A 181 13.39 12.67 -7.55
C SER A 181 13.63 13.31 -8.94
N ALA A 182 13.49 14.63 -9.06
CA ALA A 182 13.74 15.36 -10.29
C ALA A 182 15.24 15.56 -10.56
N ASP A 183 16.11 15.52 -9.54
CA ASP A 183 17.56 15.58 -9.74
C ASP A 183 18.15 14.19 -10.04
N ALA A 184 19.34 14.15 -10.68
CA ALA A 184 19.94 12.89 -11.13
C ALA A 184 20.22 11.89 -10.00
N LYS A 185 20.60 12.37 -8.80
CA LYS A 185 20.86 11.52 -7.65
C LYS A 185 19.57 10.92 -7.11
N GLY A 186 18.54 11.76 -6.94
CA GLY A 186 17.22 11.33 -6.48
C GLY A 186 16.55 10.37 -7.47
N ALA A 187 16.62 10.66 -8.77
CA ALA A 187 16.10 9.77 -9.82
C ALA A 187 16.75 8.38 -9.76
N LYS A 188 18.08 8.32 -9.61
CA LYS A 188 18.82 7.06 -9.49
C LYS A 188 18.44 6.28 -8.24
N LEU A 189 18.22 6.97 -7.13
CA LEU A 189 17.81 6.36 -5.86
C LEU A 189 16.41 5.76 -5.98
N VAL A 190 15.45 6.50 -6.53
CA VAL A 190 14.08 6.04 -6.82
C VAL A 190 14.08 4.83 -7.74
N GLU A 191 14.88 4.84 -8.82
CA GLU A 191 15.01 3.71 -9.74
C GLU A 191 15.53 2.47 -9.02
N THR A 192 16.58 2.63 -8.21
CA THR A 192 17.19 1.51 -7.48
C THR A 192 16.21 0.88 -6.50
N ILE A 193 15.47 1.70 -5.76
CA ILE A 193 14.45 1.25 -4.81
C ILE A 193 13.28 0.61 -5.55
N GLY A 194 12.75 1.26 -6.59
CA GLY A 194 11.62 0.72 -7.35
C GLY A 194 11.88 -0.69 -7.88
N ARG A 195 13.09 -0.93 -8.43
CA ARG A 195 13.51 -2.27 -8.88
C ARG A 195 13.68 -3.26 -7.73
N ALA A 196 14.27 -2.82 -6.60
CA ALA A 196 14.49 -3.69 -5.45
C ALA A 196 13.20 -4.12 -4.76
N MET A 197 12.18 -3.24 -4.78
CA MET A 197 10.87 -3.44 -4.15
C MET A 197 9.81 -3.95 -5.15
N LEU A 198 10.21 -4.24 -6.39
CA LEU A 198 9.31 -4.72 -7.45
C LEU A 198 8.11 -3.79 -7.68
N SER A 199 8.31 -2.48 -7.54
CA SER A 199 7.29 -1.49 -7.89
C SER A 199 7.13 -1.42 -9.40
N ALA A 200 5.89 -1.28 -9.91
CA ALA A 200 5.65 -1.07 -11.34
C ALA A 200 5.88 0.40 -11.73
N SER A 201 5.47 1.33 -10.87
CA SER A 201 5.79 2.75 -10.96
C SER A 201 5.76 3.41 -9.60
N LEU A 202 6.53 4.48 -9.45
CA LEU A 202 6.44 5.39 -8.31
C LEU A 202 6.04 6.77 -8.84
N ASP A 203 4.96 7.31 -8.33
CA ASP A 203 4.28 8.49 -8.86
C ASP A 203 4.25 9.59 -7.80
N THR A 204 3.96 10.82 -8.19
CA THR A 204 3.89 11.96 -7.26
C THR A 204 2.52 12.07 -6.60
N LEU A 205 2.44 12.82 -5.51
CA LEU A 205 1.17 13.15 -4.84
C LEU A 205 0.20 13.81 -5.82
N ASP A 206 0.66 14.76 -6.63
CA ASP A 206 -0.17 15.48 -7.59
C ASP A 206 -0.73 14.53 -8.67
N GLN A 207 0.09 13.58 -9.17
CA GLN A 207 -0.37 12.59 -10.14
C GLN A 207 -1.50 11.71 -9.59
N TYR A 208 -1.38 11.25 -8.33
CA TYR A 208 -2.47 10.51 -7.68
C TYR A 208 -3.75 11.35 -7.58
N VAL A 209 -3.63 12.61 -7.16
CA VAL A 209 -4.76 13.54 -7.09
C VAL A 209 -5.43 13.72 -8.45
N ASP A 210 -4.63 13.90 -9.50
CA ASP A 210 -5.14 14.10 -10.86
C ASP A 210 -5.87 12.86 -11.38
N TRP A 211 -5.30 11.67 -11.21
CA TRP A 211 -5.94 10.41 -11.65
C TRP A 211 -7.21 10.11 -10.87
N ILE A 212 -7.22 10.34 -9.57
CA ILE A 212 -8.41 10.17 -8.73
C ILE A 212 -9.54 11.11 -9.20
N ARG A 213 -9.20 12.38 -9.51
CA ARG A 213 -10.17 13.35 -10.06
C ARG A 213 -10.66 12.98 -11.45
N GLN A 214 -9.76 12.57 -12.34
CA GLN A 214 -10.09 12.12 -13.69
C GLN A 214 -11.04 10.91 -13.68
N ALA A 215 -10.87 10.03 -12.69
CA ALA A 215 -11.79 8.91 -12.46
C ALA A 215 -13.16 9.32 -11.92
N GLY A 216 -13.45 10.61 -11.74
CA GLY A 216 -14.74 11.12 -11.28
C GLY A 216 -14.94 11.12 -9.75
N LEU A 217 -13.86 10.96 -8.98
CA LEU A 217 -13.91 11.03 -7.51
C LEU A 217 -13.56 12.44 -7.01
N ILE A 218 -14.17 12.83 -5.89
CA ILE A 218 -13.89 14.09 -5.20
C ILE A 218 -12.81 13.83 -4.15
N VAL A 219 -11.62 14.41 -4.33
CA VAL A 219 -10.52 14.29 -3.35
C VAL A 219 -10.87 15.13 -2.12
N ALA A 220 -11.02 14.45 -0.99
CA ALA A 220 -11.28 15.07 0.32
C ALA A 220 -9.98 15.31 1.10
N THR A 221 -8.99 14.44 0.93
CA THR A 221 -7.68 14.52 1.60
C THR A 221 -6.59 14.05 0.63
N ALA A 222 -5.48 14.78 0.59
CA ALA A 222 -4.24 14.38 -0.04
C ALA A 222 -3.09 14.96 0.79
N GLU A 223 -2.44 14.15 1.60
CA GLU A 223 -1.43 14.58 2.56
C GLU A 223 -0.11 13.85 2.35
N ASP A 224 0.99 14.58 2.43
CA ASP A 224 2.32 14.01 2.58
C ASP A 224 2.58 13.75 4.06
N ILE A 225 2.63 12.47 4.44
CA ILE A 225 2.89 12.04 5.81
C ILE A 225 4.26 11.37 5.96
N THR A 226 5.19 11.69 5.07
CA THR A 226 6.55 11.11 5.02
C THR A 226 7.25 11.19 6.37
N ALA A 227 7.20 12.34 7.04
CA ALA A 227 7.86 12.53 8.32
C ALA A 227 7.36 11.55 9.40
N ASN A 228 6.06 11.21 9.36
CA ASN A 228 5.46 10.31 10.33
C ASN A 228 5.76 8.84 10.02
N VAL A 229 6.01 8.46 8.77
CA VAL A 229 6.25 7.05 8.40
C VAL A 229 7.72 6.69 8.25
N ALA A 230 8.59 7.67 8.02
CA ALA A 230 10.03 7.47 7.82
C ALA A 230 10.73 6.63 8.90
N PRO A 231 10.39 6.73 10.22
CA PRO A 231 11.00 5.91 11.26
C PRO A 231 10.83 4.40 11.06
N THR A 232 9.88 3.96 10.23
CA THR A 232 9.72 2.55 9.87
C THR A 232 10.98 1.96 9.26
N TRP A 233 11.64 2.69 8.36
CA TRP A 233 12.85 2.18 7.70
C TRP A 233 14.09 2.21 8.60
N GLU A 234 14.14 3.14 9.56
CA GLU A 234 15.15 3.10 10.62
C GLU A 234 14.96 1.85 11.49
N TYR A 235 13.71 1.54 11.87
CA TYR A 235 13.38 0.31 12.59
C TYR A 235 13.81 -0.92 11.78
N CYS A 236 13.44 -1.01 10.49
CA CYS A 236 13.80 -2.12 9.62
C CYS A 236 15.31 -2.28 9.45
N SER A 237 16.04 -1.19 9.29
CA SER A 237 17.51 -1.18 9.20
C SER A 237 18.15 -1.69 10.50
N ARG A 238 17.66 -1.27 11.66
CA ARG A 238 18.12 -1.78 12.96
C ARG A 238 17.82 -3.27 13.13
N MET A 239 16.63 -3.72 12.73
CA MET A 239 16.27 -5.14 12.81
C MET A 239 17.16 -6.01 11.91
N ALA A 240 17.46 -5.55 10.69
CA ALA A 240 18.35 -6.27 9.76
C ALA A 240 19.79 -6.39 10.29
N GLN A 241 20.20 -5.52 11.22
CA GLN A 241 21.52 -5.55 11.85
C GLN A 241 21.55 -6.32 13.19
N ARG A 242 20.39 -6.73 13.72
CA ARG A 242 20.35 -7.49 15.00
C ARG A 242 20.63 -8.96 14.77
N TRP A 243 21.35 -9.58 15.74
CA TRP A 243 21.56 -11.02 15.76
C TRP A 243 20.21 -11.78 15.76
N PRO A 244 19.99 -12.86 14.99
CA PRO A 244 20.96 -13.55 14.14
C PRO A 244 21.00 -13.08 12.67
N MET A 245 20.33 -11.98 12.29
CA MET A 245 20.16 -11.55 10.90
C MET A 245 21.46 -11.40 10.09
N PRO A 246 22.54 -10.77 10.62
CA PRO A 246 23.80 -10.67 9.87
C PRO A 246 24.38 -12.02 9.47
N TRP A 247 24.16 -13.06 10.29
CA TRP A 247 24.63 -14.42 10.02
C TRP A 247 23.72 -15.18 9.04
N LEU A 248 22.44 -14.91 9.04
CA LEU A 248 21.46 -15.54 8.16
C LEU A 248 21.42 -14.90 6.76
N THR A 249 21.67 -13.59 6.68
CA THR A 249 21.61 -12.85 5.41
C THR A 249 22.49 -13.42 4.30
N PRO A 250 23.77 -13.86 4.53
CA PRO A 250 24.58 -14.48 3.49
C PRO A 250 24.01 -15.80 2.94
N LEU A 251 23.22 -16.51 3.76
CA LEU A 251 22.57 -17.77 3.40
C LEU A 251 21.25 -17.55 2.66
N ALA A 252 20.71 -16.33 2.69
CA ALA A 252 19.49 -15.97 2.00
C ALA A 252 19.72 -15.98 0.47
N ASP A 253 18.64 -16.18 -0.30
CA ASP A 253 18.69 -16.06 -1.74
C ASP A 253 18.97 -14.62 -2.21
N ARG A 254 19.34 -14.47 -3.49
CA ARG A 254 19.70 -13.16 -4.06
C ARG A 254 18.59 -12.11 -3.91
N PRO A 255 17.29 -12.41 -4.20
CA PRO A 255 16.20 -11.46 -4.01
C PRO A 255 16.06 -10.97 -2.55
N THR A 256 16.11 -11.88 -1.59
CA THR A 256 16.03 -11.53 -0.15
C THR A 256 17.19 -10.64 0.28
N ARG A 257 18.42 -10.94 -0.17
CA ARG A 257 19.57 -10.07 0.10
C ARG A 257 19.40 -8.68 -0.51
N GLN A 258 18.89 -8.59 -1.74
CA GLN A 258 18.67 -7.32 -2.42
C GLN A 258 17.60 -6.49 -1.68
N PHE A 259 16.52 -7.12 -1.25
CA PHE A 259 15.48 -6.52 -0.43
C PHE A 259 16.05 -5.94 0.87
N LEU A 260 16.81 -6.71 1.66
CA LEU A 260 17.42 -6.23 2.89
C LEU A 260 18.41 -5.07 2.68
N ARG A 261 19.14 -5.08 1.56
CA ARG A 261 20.08 -4.00 1.17
C ARG A 261 19.36 -2.70 0.78
N SER A 262 18.07 -2.74 0.47
CA SER A 262 17.30 -1.55 0.13
C SER A 262 16.88 -0.71 1.36
N PHE A 263 16.91 -1.26 2.57
CA PHE A 263 16.47 -0.53 3.78
C PHE A 263 17.27 0.76 4.05
N PRO A 264 18.62 0.77 4.01
CA PRO A 264 19.37 2.01 4.10
C PRO A 264 19.06 3.00 2.98
N LEU A 265 18.80 2.50 1.76
CA LEU A 265 18.44 3.34 0.61
C LEU A 265 17.07 4.02 0.82
N MET A 266 16.11 3.34 1.44
CA MET A 266 14.82 3.92 1.79
C MET A 266 14.98 5.04 2.82
N ASN A 267 15.83 4.85 3.85
CA ASN A 267 16.16 5.90 4.80
C ASN A 267 16.75 7.13 4.09
N GLU A 268 17.73 6.93 3.20
CA GLU A 268 18.34 8.01 2.41
C GLU A 268 17.28 8.69 1.52
N ALA A 269 16.40 7.93 0.88
CA ALA A 269 15.39 8.45 -0.03
C ALA A 269 14.38 9.34 0.68
N TYR A 270 13.92 8.95 1.87
CA TYR A 270 13.03 9.80 2.68
C TYR A 270 13.77 11.00 3.27
N ALA A 271 14.97 10.82 3.81
CA ALA A 271 15.75 11.91 4.38
C ALA A 271 16.12 12.98 3.34
N THR A 272 16.37 12.58 2.09
CA THR A 272 16.69 13.50 1.02
C THR A 272 15.47 14.10 0.31
N GLY A 273 14.28 13.55 0.51
CA GLY A 273 13.07 13.91 -0.22
C GLY A 273 13.02 13.38 -1.66
N ALA A 274 13.81 12.34 -1.97
CA ALA A 274 13.70 11.62 -3.25
C ALA A 274 12.45 10.73 -3.29
N MET A 275 12.05 10.17 -2.14
CA MET A 275 10.77 9.51 -1.95
C MET A 275 9.93 10.26 -0.91
N ALA A 276 8.64 10.04 -0.99
CA ALA A 276 7.62 10.55 -0.09
C ALA A 276 6.57 9.47 0.20
N PHE A 277 5.64 9.75 1.08
CA PHE A 277 4.55 8.85 1.41
C PHE A 277 3.23 9.62 1.51
N GLY A 278 2.23 9.18 0.75
CA GLY A 278 0.95 9.85 0.63
C GLY A 278 -0.19 9.13 1.34
N LEU A 279 -1.09 9.92 1.90
CA LEU A 279 -2.38 9.49 2.40
C LEU A 279 -3.46 10.23 1.62
N PHE A 280 -4.37 9.46 1.00
CA PHE A 280 -5.44 10.00 0.17
C PHE A 280 -6.79 9.46 0.60
N VAL A 281 -7.78 10.36 0.60
CA VAL A 281 -9.19 9.99 0.75
C VAL A 281 -9.98 10.71 -0.34
N ALA A 282 -10.79 9.94 -1.07
CA ALA A 282 -11.68 10.50 -2.08
C ALA A 282 -13.08 9.86 -2.00
N ARG A 283 -14.08 10.55 -2.51
CA ARG A 283 -15.47 10.09 -2.45
C ARG A 283 -16.12 10.08 -3.83
N LYS A 284 -16.88 9.04 -4.10
CA LYS A 284 -17.78 9.02 -5.25
C LYS A 284 -18.95 9.99 -4.97
N PRO A 285 -19.29 10.89 -5.91
CA PRO A 285 -20.46 11.76 -5.74
C PRO A 285 -21.72 10.96 -5.38
N SER A 286 -22.52 11.49 -4.48
CA SER A 286 -23.85 10.95 -4.21
C SER A 286 -24.76 11.19 -5.44
N ARG A 287 -25.71 10.29 -5.70
CA ARG A 287 -26.75 10.61 -6.68
C ARG A 287 -27.51 11.82 -6.17
N VAL A 288 -27.59 12.87 -6.98
CA VAL A 288 -28.52 13.98 -6.73
C VAL A 288 -29.90 13.39 -6.90
N GLY A 289 -30.68 13.38 -5.83
CA GLY A 289 -32.08 12.94 -5.85
C GLY A 289 -32.97 13.85 -6.65
#